data_7cd1a745757b64ecc901d9048efec5c8
#
_entry.id   7cd1a745757b64ecc901d9048efec5c8
#
_cell.length_a   1.000
_cell.length_b   1.000
_cell.length_c   1.000
_cell.angle_alpha   90.00
_cell.angle_beta   90.00
_cell.angle_gamma   90.00
#
_symmetry.space_group_name_H-M   'P 1'
#
loop_
_entity.id
_entity.type
_entity.pdbx_description
1 polymer ?
#
loop_
_entity_poly.entity_id
_entity_poly.type
_entity_poly.pdbx_seq_one_letter_code
_entity_poly.pdbx_strand_id
1 'polypeptide(L)'
;MSGFGSFAVVKNLPEKISFINSNPDMHTRFTPVLRRTGRFQLFLISLMFMSFTFQSSKPVRIVFFGDSITQMGNEPGGYIDLMRQEISKNGLTGRYELIGAGIGGNKVYDLYLRLEEDVLKHKPGVVFIYIGVNDVWHKLWGTGTDADKFERFYLALIRKIKAAGADVVLCTPAVIGEHTDFTNQLDGDLNRYSQTVRKLAEEEHCKLIDLRRIFLDYNLRNNPDNLEKGILTTDGVHLNDKGNRLVADTFLSEIFPK
;
A
#
# COMPACT_ATOMS: atom_id res chain seq x y z
N MET A 1 20.58 -33.77 -35.79
CA MET A 1 19.87 -34.95 -35.31
C MET A 1 18.81 -34.46 -34.37
N SER A 2 17.63 -34.12 -34.86
CA SER A 2 16.39 -34.91 -34.96
C SER A 2 15.90 -35.39 -33.57
N GLY A 3 14.75 -35.13 -33.09
CA GLY A 3 13.52 -35.06 -33.82
C GLY A 3 12.31 -34.56 -33.04
N PHE A 4 11.39 -34.21 -33.78
CA PHE A 4 10.01 -33.84 -33.53
C PHE A 4 9.18 -34.93 -32.85
N GLY A 5 8.16 -34.52 -32.10
CA GLY A 5 7.06 -35.37 -31.64
C GLY A 5 5.81 -34.56 -31.39
N SER A 6 5.07 -34.31 -32.45
CA SER A 6 3.70 -33.82 -32.48
C SER A 6 2.75 -34.99 -32.55
N PHE A 7 1.54 -34.88 -32.00
CA PHE A 7 0.27 -35.58 -32.31
C PHE A 7 -0.69 -35.50 -31.11
N ALA A 8 -2.00 -35.38 -31.19
CA ALA A 8 -2.94 -35.12 -32.25
C ALA A 8 -4.30 -34.80 -31.58
N VAL A 9 -5.08 -34.10 -32.32
CA VAL A 9 -6.51 -33.79 -32.13
C VAL A 9 -7.38 -35.05 -32.20
N VAL A 10 -8.41 -35.15 -31.35
CA VAL A 10 -9.61 -35.93 -31.68
C VAL A 10 -10.85 -35.16 -31.24
N LYS A 11 -11.64 -34.79 -32.26
CA LYS A 11 -13.07 -34.45 -32.23
C LYS A 11 -13.88 -35.71 -32.01
N ASN A 12 -15.04 -35.61 -31.35
CA ASN A 12 -16.26 -36.27 -31.83
C ASN A 12 -17.49 -35.78 -31.07
N LEU A 13 -18.43 -35.21 -31.83
CA LEU A 13 -19.89 -35.18 -31.57
C LEU A 13 -20.51 -36.42 -32.17
N PRO A 14 -21.70 -36.87 -31.71
CA PRO A 14 -22.81 -37.09 -32.62
C PRO A 14 -24.14 -36.48 -32.13
N GLU A 15 -24.81 -35.75 -33.00
CA GLU A 15 -25.97 -36.10 -33.86
C GLU A 15 -27.28 -36.50 -33.18
N LYS A 16 -28.24 -35.62 -33.43
CA LYS A 16 -29.66 -35.74 -33.75
C LYS A 16 -30.33 -37.11 -33.65
N ILE A 17 -31.51 -37.10 -33.01
CA ILE A 17 -32.65 -37.92 -33.42
C ILE A 17 -33.92 -37.04 -33.40
N SER A 18 -34.61 -37.05 -34.52
CA SER A 18 -35.91 -36.46 -34.82
C SER A 18 -36.99 -37.54 -34.95
N PHE A 19 -38.25 -37.07 -35.02
CA PHE A 19 -39.50 -37.76 -35.45
C PHE A 19 -40.37 -38.31 -34.30
N ILE A 20 -41.68 -38.18 -34.27
CA ILE A 20 -42.73 -38.09 -35.30
C ILE A 20 -44.04 -37.55 -34.70
N ASN A 21 -44.82 -36.89 -35.54
CA ASN A 21 -46.21 -36.47 -35.46
C ASN A 21 -47.23 -37.46 -34.89
N SER A 22 -48.29 -36.93 -34.26
CA SER A 22 -49.69 -37.16 -34.69
C SER A 22 -50.66 -36.28 -33.81
N ASN A 23 -51.47 -35.49 -34.52
CA ASN A 23 -52.75 -34.88 -34.13
C ASN A 23 -53.86 -35.97 -34.25
N PRO A 24 -55.15 -35.82 -33.80
CA PRO A 24 -55.94 -34.60 -33.72
C PRO A 24 -56.96 -34.45 -32.56
N ASP A 25 -57.49 -33.21 -32.45
CA ASP A 25 -58.86 -32.83 -32.08
C ASP A 25 -59.48 -33.22 -30.70
N MET A 26 -59.67 -32.23 -29.84
CA MET A 26 -60.93 -32.04 -29.14
C MET A 26 -61.12 -30.56 -28.71
N HIS A 27 -62.14 -29.91 -29.32
CA HIS A 27 -62.60 -28.60 -28.94
C HIS A 27 -63.24 -28.60 -27.56
N THR A 28 -62.66 -27.89 -26.61
CA THR A 28 -63.36 -27.35 -25.43
C THR A 28 -63.07 -25.88 -25.25
N ARG A 29 -64.14 -25.11 -25.44
CA ARG A 29 -64.16 -23.64 -25.17
C ARG A 29 -64.01 -23.39 -23.66
N PHE A 30 -62.90 -22.85 -23.24
CA PHE A 30 -62.78 -22.23 -21.91
C PHE A 30 -62.61 -20.73 -22.06
N THR A 31 -63.57 -19.96 -21.49
CA THR A 31 -63.52 -18.53 -21.34
C THR A 31 -62.41 -18.16 -20.33
N PRO A 32 -61.52 -17.20 -20.62
CA PRO A 32 -60.49 -16.79 -19.65
C PRO A 32 -61.13 -15.90 -18.59
N VAL A 33 -61.20 -16.39 -17.37
CA VAL A 33 -61.38 -15.52 -16.19
C VAL A 33 -60.07 -14.76 -15.98
N LEU A 34 -60.11 -13.46 -16.29
CA LEU A 34 -59.00 -12.54 -16.10
C LEU A 34 -58.74 -12.36 -14.59
N ARG A 35 -57.84 -13.18 -13.98
CA ARG A 35 -57.37 -12.98 -12.60
C ARG A 35 -56.39 -11.83 -12.58
N ARG A 36 -56.84 -10.71 -12.02
CA ARG A 36 -56.15 -9.42 -11.78
C ARG A 36 -55.09 -9.48 -10.65
N THR A 37 -54.31 -10.56 -10.58
CA THR A 37 -53.30 -10.75 -9.48
C THR A 37 -51.82 -10.60 -9.92
N GLY A 38 -51.57 -10.40 -11.23
CA GLY A 38 -50.18 -10.34 -11.72
C GLY A 38 -49.43 -9.02 -11.46
N ARG A 39 -50.14 -7.91 -11.19
CA ARG A 39 -49.47 -6.61 -10.99
C ARG A 39 -48.93 -6.39 -9.57
N PHE A 40 -49.44 -7.09 -8.55
CA PHE A 40 -48.96 -6.96 -7.18
C PHE A 40 -47.69 -7.82 -6.91
N GLN A 41 -47.54 -8.95 -7.60
CA GLN A 41 -46.34 -9.80 -7.46
C GLN A 41 -45.09 -9.21 -8.13
N LEU A 42 -45.22 -8.50 -9.24
CA LEU A 42 -44.12 -7.80 -9.88
C LEU A 42 -43.59 -6.63 -9.07
N PHE A 43 -44.48 -5.97 -8.27
CA PHE A 43 -44.06 -4.86 -7.39
C PHE A 43 -43.31 -5.35 -6.15
N LEU A 44 -43.65 -6.52 -5.61
CA LEU A 44 -42.95 -7.15 -4.48
C LEU A 44 -41.57 -7.68 -4.89
N ILE A 45 -41.41 -8.21 -6.08
CA ILE A 45 -40.12 -8.65 -6.60
C ILE A 45 -39.20 -7.47 -6.88
N SER A 46 -39.73 -6.33 -7.36
CA SER A 46 -38.96 -5.10 -7.56
C SER A 46 -38.46 -4.49 -6.24
N LEU A 47 -39.25 -4.59 -5.15
CA LEU A 47 -38.81 -4.16 -3.82
C LEU A 47 -37.77 -5.08 -3.19
N MET A 48 -37.79 -6.37 -3.51
CA MET A 48 -36.81 -7.34 -2.99
C MET A 48 -35.43 -7.21 -3.65
N PHE A 49 -35.34 -6.70 -4.87
CA PHE A 49 -34.08 -6.36 -5.53
C PHE A 49 -33.49 -4.99 -5.11
N MET A 50 -34.25 -4.13 -4.44
CA MET A 50 -33.80 -2.83 -4.00
C MET A 50 -33.17 -2.86 -2.59
N SER A 51 -33.13 -4.03 -1.95
CA SER A 51 -32.40 -4.28 -0.70
C SER A 51 -30.97 -4.81 -0.95
N PHE A 52 -30.31 -4.41 -2.02
CA PHE A 52 -28.86 -4.47 -2.09
C PHE A 52 -28.37 -3.42 -1.07
N THR A 53 -28.33 -3.82 0.19
CA THR A 53 -27.62 -3.08 1.21
C THR A 53 -26.22 -2.83 0.66
N PHE A 54 -25.89 -1.57 0.41
CA PHE A 54 -24.50 -1.13 0.34
C PHE A 54 -23.87 -1.55 1.67
N GLN A 55 -23.35 -2.77 1.71
CA GLN A 55 -22.53 -3.20 2.82
C GLN A 55 -21.26 -2.39 2.73
N SER A 56 -21.24 -1.26 3.43
CA SER A 56 -20.04 -0.45 3.58
C SER A 56 -18.96 -1.38 4.13
N SER A 57 -18.07 -1.82 3.26
CA SER A 57 -16.90 -2.56 3.69
C SER A 57 -16.15 -1.67 4.67
N LYS A 58 -15.69 -2.23 5.79
CA LYS A 58 -14.86 -1.48 6.73
C LYS A 58 -13.66 -0.87 5.98
N PRO A 59 -13.28 0.37 6.30
CA PRO A 59 -12.14 0.98 5.64
C PRO A 59 -10.87 0.17 5.84
N VAL A 60 -10.04 0.12 4.81
CA VAL A 60 -8.69 -0.45 4.90
C VAL A 60 -7.86 0.51 5.75
N ARG A 61 -7.36 0.03 6.89
CA ARG A 61 -6.45 0.79 7.75
C ARG A 61 -5.04 0.70 7.23
N ILE A 62 -4.44 1.85 7.00
CA ILE A 62 -3.06 2.00 6.56
C ILE A 62 -2.30 2.70 7.69
N VAL A 63 -1.33 2.00 8.28
CA VAL A 63 -0.51 2.56 9.36
C VAL A 63 0.86 2.98 8.79
N PHE A 64 1.25 4.22 9.08
CA PHE A 64 2.60 4.72 8.80
C PHE A 64 3.41 4.65 10.08
N PHE A 65 4.41 3.78 10.09
CA PHE A 65 5.18 3.43 11.27
C PHE A 65 6.62 3.92 11.13
N GLY A 66 7.04 4.84 11.98
CA GLY A 66 8.33 5.51 11.81
C GLY A 66 8.76 6.39 12.99
N ASP A 67 9.64 7.31 12.68
CA ASP A 67 10.29 8.26 13.61
C ASP A 67 9.66 9.67 13.57
N SER A 68 10.49 10.72 13.80
CA SER A 68 10.08 12.14 13.76
C SER A 68 9.54 12.54 12.39
N ILE A 69 10.05 11.99 11.29
CA ILE A 69 9.56 12.30 9.94
C ILE A 69 8.10 11.83 9.79
N THR A 70 7.77 10.67 10.32
CA THR A 70 6.39 10.16 10.34
C THR A 70 5.52 10.90 11.37
N GLN A 71 6.07 11.27 12.53
CA GLN A 71 5.37 12.09 13.52
C GLN A 71 4.95 13.44 12.92
N MET A 72 5.89 14.16 12.33
CA MET A 72 5.63 15.45 11.66
C MET A 72 4.76 15.25 10.40
N GLY A 73 4.88 14.12 9.74
CA GLY A 73 4.03 13.74 8.59
C GLY A 73 2.54 13.68 8.94
N ASN A 74 2.20 13.47 10.21
CA ASN A 74 0.81 13.43 10.69
C ASN A 74 0.25 14.82 11.03
N GLU A 75 1.11 15.83 11.19
CA GLU A 75 0.73 17.21 11.47
C GLU A 75 0.20 17.91 10.20
N PRO A 76 -0.51 19.07 10.35
CA PRO A 76 -1.01 19.84 9.20
C PRO A 76 0.10 20.18 8.19
N GLY A 77 -0.10 19.83 6.92
CA GLY A 77 0.88 20.00 5.84
C GLY A 77 1.92 18.89 5.74
N GLY A 78 1.96 17.95 6.71
CA GLY A 78 2.80 16.76 6.63
C GLY A 78 2.29 15.74 5.60
N TYR A 79 3.13 14.82 5.19
CA TYR A 79 2.83 13.91 4.06
C TYR A 79 1.58 13.04 4.31
N ILE A 80 1.30 12.60 5.55
CA ILE A 80 0.08 11.82 5.87
C ILE A 80 -1.16 12.70 5.81
N ASP A 81 -1.06 13.97 6.27
CA ASP A 81 -2.15 14.93 6.17
C ASP A 81 -2.46 15.25 4.71
N LEU A 82 -1.46 15.49 3.88
CA LEU A 82 -1.62 15.69 2.43
C LEU A 82 -2.28 14.49 1.76
N MET A 83 -1.92 13.28 2.16
CA MET A 83 -2.56 12.05 1.66
C MET A 83 -4.04 11.97 2.07
N ARG A 84 -4.39 12.34 3.33
CA ARG A 84 -5.80 12.40 3.78
C ARG A 84 -6.61 13.41 2.98
N GLN A 85 -6.04 14.57 2.70
CA GLN A 85 -6.68 15.60 1.87
C GLN A 85 -6.97 15.06 0.46
N GLU A 86 -6.00 14.38 -0.16
CA GLU A 86 -6.18 13.84 -1.51
C GLU A 86 -7.20 12.68 -1.53
N ILE A 87 -7.18 11.78 -0.53
CA ILE A 87 -8.20 10.74 -0.34
C ILE A 87 -9.59 11.35 -0.19
N SER A 88 -9.73 12.43 0.59
CA SER A 88 -11.00 13.14 0.79
C SER A 88 -11.49 13.79 -0.50
N LYS A 89 -10.62 14.49 -1.22
CA LYS A 89 -10.91 15.15 -2.49
C LYS A 89 -11.39 14.15 -3.56
N ASN A 90 -10.89 12.92 -3.53
CA ASN A 90 -11.30 11.86 -4.44
C ASN A 90 -12.50 11.03 -3.93
N GLY A 91 -13.16 11.42 -2.83
CA GLY A 91 -14.33 10.73 -2.29
C GLY A 91 -14.04 9.34 -1.70
N LEU A 92 -12.81 9.06 -1.31
CA LEU A 92 -12.33 7.75 -0.85
C LEU A 92 -12.24 7.62 0.68
N THR A 93 -12.67 8.62 1.45
CA THR A 93 -12.60 8.67 2.93
C THR A 93 -13.27 7.46 3.59
N GLY A 94 -14.35 6.91 3.01
CA GLY A 94 -15.00 5.70 3.51
C GLY A 94 -14.27 4.38 3.19
N ARG A 95 -13.24 4.42 2.34
CA ARG A 95 -12.49 3.23 1.90
C ARG A 95 -11.14 3.09 2.58
N TYR A 96 -10.55 4.16 3.05
CA TYR A 96 -9.21 4.20 3.65
C TYR A 96 -9.19 5.02 4.92
N GLU A 97 -8.53 4.48 5.96
CA GLU A 97 -8.24 5.15 7.22
C GLU A 97 -6.71 5.21 7.39
N LEU A 98 -6.14 6.42 7.41
CA LEU A 98 -4.70 6.62 7.54
C LEU A 98 -4.33 6.92 9.00
N ILE A 99 -3.43 6.13 9.58
CA ILE A 99 -2.98 6.22 10.97
C ILE A 99 -1.49 6.51 10.98
N GLY A 100 -1.10 7.65 11.54
CA GLY A 100 0.31 7.99 11.80
C GLY A 100 0.77 7.44 13.14
N ALA A 101 1.81 6.62 13.14
CA ALA A 101 2.44 6.01 14.31
C ALA A 101 3.95 6.38 14.35
N GLY A 102 4.25 7.68 14.23
CA GLY A 102 5.60 8.23 14.32
C GLY A 102 5.93 8.74 15.72
N ILE A 103 7.17 8.50 16.19
CA ILE A 103 7.70 9.08 17.45
C ILE A 103 9.13 9.55 17.19
N GLY A 104 9.40 10.83 17.55
CA GLY A 104 10.69 11.46 17.36
C GLY A 104 11.86 10.70 18.00
N GLY A 105 12.99 10.64 17.29
CA GLY A 105 14.21 9.97 17.77
C GLY A 105 14.19 8.45 17.70
N ASN A 106 13.04 7.83 17.35
CA ASN A 106 12.93 6.37 17.29
C ASN A 106 13.87 5.74 16.25
N LYS A 107 14.31 4.56 16.57
CA LYS A 107 15.11 3.64 15.77
C LYS A 107 14.36 2.34 15.55
N VAL A 108 14.88 1.46 14.73
CA VAL A 108 14.22 0.21 14.37
C VAL A 108 13.83 -0.65 15.59
N TYR A 109 14.64 -0.67 16.65
CA TYR A 109 14.32 -1.44 17.86
C TYR A 109 13.22 -0.78 18.70
N ASP A 110 13.08 0.55 18.69
CA ASP A 110 11.98 1.25 19.34
C ASP A 110 10.64 0.90 18.68
N LEU A 111 10.63 0.82 17.34
CA LEU A 111 9.48 0.34 16.59
C LEU A 111 9.09 -1.07 17.02
N TYR A 112 10.07 -1.98 17.15
CA TYR A 112 9.81 -3.34 17.58
C TYR A 112 9.14 -3.41 18.96
N LEU A 113 9.58 -2.57 19.91
CA LEU A 113 9.06 -2.54 21.28
C LEU A 113 7.62 -2.04 21.37
N ARG A 114 7.20 -1.15 20.47
CA ARG A 114 5.84 -0.55 20.48
C ARG A 114 4.92 -1.05 19.37
N LEU A 115 5.34 -2.10 18.62
CA LEU A 115 4.59 -2.63 17.48
C LEU A 115 3.15 -3.04 17.83
N GLU A 116 2.95 -3.74 18.94
CA GLU A 116 1.64 -4.24 19.37
C GLU A 116 0.68 -3.07 19.65
N GLU A 117 1.15 -2.09 20.45
CA GLU A 117 0.33 -0.98 20.92
C GLU A 117 0.06 0.08 19.85
N ASP A 118 1.00 0.34 18.95
CA ASP A 118 0.88 1.43 18.00
C ASP A 118 0.44 1.00 16.61
N VAL A 119 0.54 -0.29 16.30
CA VAL A 119 0.23 -0.83 14.97
C VAL A 119 -0.78 -1.96 15.02
N LEU A 120 -0.45 -3.08 15.67
CA LEU A 120 -1.26 -4.31 15.53
C LEU A 120 -2.64 -4.20 16.19
N LYS A 121 -2.78 -3.44 17.28
CA LYS A 121 -4.11 -3.17 17.89
C LYS A 121 -5.09 -2.53 16.92
N HIS A 122 -4.61 -1.78 15.94
CA HIS A 122 -5.47 -1.15 14.93
C HIS A 122 -5.95 -2.13 13.85
N LYS A 123 -5.44 -3.38 13.84
CA LYS A 123 -5.74 -4.40 12.83
C LYS A 123 -5.57 -3.84 11.41
N PRO A 124 -4.36 -3.36 11.07
CA PRO A 124 -4.09 -2.74 9.78
C PRO A 124 -4.25 -3.74 8.62
N GLY A 125 -4.67 -3.23 7.46
CA GLY A 125 -4.55 -3.96 6.21
C GLY A 125 -3.18 -3.76 5.57
N VAL A 126 -2.57 -2.57 5.78
CA VAL A 126 -1.24 -2.24 5.23
C VAL A 126 -0.44 -1.46 6.27
N VAL A 127 0.86 -1.76 6.36
CA VAL A 127 1.81 -1.01 7.21
C VAL A 127 2.97 -0.52 6.36
N PHE A 128 3.19 0.81 6.34
CA PHE A 128 4.39 1.42 5.80
C PHE A 128 5.42 1.54 6.91
N ILE A 129 6.61 0.96 6.74
CA ILE A 129 7.73 1.11 7.67
C ILE A 129 8.71 2.11 7.08
N TYR A 130 8.77 3.32 7.67
CA TYR A 130 9.70 4.37 7.27
C TYR A 130 10.59 4.74 8.44
N ILE A 131 11.76 4.08 8.52
CA ILE A 131 12.72 4.14 9.64
C ILE A 131 14.15 3.97 9.14
N GLY A 132 15.13 4.39 9.91
CA GLY A 132 16.55 4.14 9.66
C GLY A 132 17.41 5.39 9.67
N VAL A 133 16.82 6.57 9.55
CA VAL A 133 17.58 7.84 9.64
C VAL A 133 18.28 7.95 10.98
N ASN A 134 17.56 7.77 12.09
CA ASN A 134 18.14 7.87 13.44
C ASN A 134 19.06 6.68 13.78
N ASP A 135 18.84 5.52 13.17
CA ASP A 135 19.75 4.37 13.30
C ASP A 135 21.16 4.73 12.81
N VAL A 136 21.26 5.57 11.77
CA VAL A 136 22.51 6.09 11.20
C VAL A 136 22.94 7.38 11.87
N TRP A 137 22.08 8.39 11.88
CA TRP A 137 22.40 9.74 12.35
C TRP A 137 22.90 9.77 13.80
N HIS A 138 22.21 9.02 14.67
CA HIS A 138 22.54 9.00 16.09
C HIS A 138 23.83 8.21 16.42
N LYS A 139 24.50 7.60 15.45
CA LYS A 139 25.85 7.07 15.63
C LYS A 139 26.87 8.15 15.99
N LEU A 140 26.65 9.38 15.52
CA LEU A 140 27.48 10.52 15.88
C LEU A 140 27.49 10.78 17.41
N TRP A 141 26.45 10.34 18.12
CA TRP A 141 26.33 10.46 19.58
C TRP A 141 26.42 9.10 20.31
N GLY A 142 26.84 8.07 19.63
CA GLY A 142 27.00 6.73 20.21
C GLY A 142 25.68 6.00 20.51
N THR A 143 24.54 6.48 20.00
CA THR A 143 23.21 5.92 20.27
C THR A 143 22.51 5.38 19.01
N GLY A 144 23.21 5.31 17.89
CA GLY A 144 22.70 4.67 16.67
C GLY A 144 22.57 3.15 16.81
N THR A 145 22.08 2.49 15.77
CA THR A 145 21.91 1.03 15.74
C THR A 145 22.98 0.41 14.85
N ASP A 146 23.63 -0.67 15.31
CA ASP A 146 24.55 -1.44 14.48
C ASP A 146 23.82 -2.10 13.31
N ALA A 147 24.48 -2.23 12.15
CA ALA A 147 23.85 -2.69 10.93
C ALA A 147 23.24 -4.10 11.04
N ASP A 148 23.91 -5.03 11.77
CA ASP A 148 23.39 -6.38 12.00
C ASP A 148 22.17 -6.41 12.91
N LYS A 149 22.12 -5.54 13.90
CA LYS A 149 20.94 -5.35 14.76
C LYS A 149 19.79 -4.70 13.99
N PHE A 150 20.09 -3.68 13.17
CA PHE A 150 19.10 -3.04 12.31
C PHE A 150 18.39 -4.07 11.42
N GLU A 151 19.15 -4.91 10.73
CA GLU A 151 18.60 -5.96 9.88
C GLU A 151 17.72 -6.94 10.66
N ARG A 152 18.17 -7.42 11.81
CA ARG A 152 17.42 -8.38 12.64
C ARG A 152 16.12 -7.82 13.17
N PHE A 153 16.11 -6.59 13.69
CA PHE A 153 14.90 -5.95 14.19
C PHE A 153 13.93 -5.63 13.05
N TYR A 154 14.45 -5.16 11.92
CA TYR A 154 13.62 -4.87 10.74
C TYR A 154 12.93 -6.14 10.22
N LEU A 155 13.67 -7.23 10.10
CA LEU A 155 13.13 -8.55 9.72
C LEU A 155 12.07 -9.05 10.71
N ALA A 156 12.31 -8.87 12.02
CA ALA A 156 11.33 -9.24 13.04
C ALA A 156 10.03 -8.42 12.95
N LEU A 157 10.12 -7.12 12.65
CA LEU A 157 8.97 -6.26 12.38
C LEU A 157 8.16 -6.79 11.19
N ILE A 158 8.81 -7.01 10.04
CA ILE A 158 8.16 -7.51 8.83
C ILE A 158 7.38 -8.79 9.13
N ARG A 159 8.03 -9.77 9.77
CA ARG A 159 7.43 -11.07 10.04
C ARG A 159 6.26 -11.00 11.01
N LYS A 160 6.36 -10.19 12.07
CA LYS A 160 5.23 -9.99 13.01
C LYS A 160 4.04 -9.32 12.34
N ILE A 161 4.26 -8.30 11.53
CA ILE A 161 3.18 -7.58 10.82
C ILE A 161 2.49 -8.52 9.82
N LYS A 162 3.27 -9.28 9.04
CA LYS A 162 2.72 -10.27 8.09
C LYS A 162 1.97 -11.40 8.81
N ALA A 163 2.47 -11.87 9.94
CA ALA A 163 1.78 -12.87 10.75
C ALA A 163 0.45 -12.38 11.33
N ALA A 164 0.28 -11.06 11.50
CA ALA A 164 -0.99 -10.43 11.87
C ALA A 164 -1.94 -10.21 10.67
N GLY A 165 -1.56 -10.60 9.46
CA GLY A 165 -2.38 -10.53 8.26
C GLY A 165 -2.34 -9.19 7.52
N ALA A 166 -1.36 -8.31 7.81
CA ALA A 166 -1.19 -7.05 7.12
C ALA A 166 -0.11 -7.14 6.04
N ASP A 167 -0.33 -6.43 4.93
CA ASP A 167 0.70 -6.19 3.92
C ASP A 167 1.74 -5.18 4.44
N VAL A 168 2.99 -5.35 4.02
CA VAL A 168 4.10 -4.49 4.44
C VAL A 168 4.70 -3.77 3.24
N VAL A 169 4.83 -2.45 3.36
CA VAL A 169 5.55 -1.60 2.41
C VAL A 169 6.79 -1.06 3.12
N LEU A 170 7.97 -1.36 2.61
CA LEU A 170 9.23 -0.91 3.16
C LEU A 170 9.66 0.39 2.49
N CYS A 171 10.10 1.37 3.29
CA CYS A 171 10.64 2.62 2.79
C CYS A 171 12.11 2.72 3.20
N THR A 172 13.01 3.00 2.25
CA THR A 172 14.40 3.28 2.61
C THR A 172 14.48 4.64 3.32
N PRO A 173 15.41 4.84 4.28
CA PRO A 173 15.70 6.17 4.83
C PRO A 173 16.12 7.11 3.70
N ALA A 174 15.64 8.37 3.72
CA ALA A 174 15.80 9.28 2.59
C ALA A 174 17.19 9.94 2.55
N VAL A 175 17.41 10.94 3.41
CA VAL A 175 18.65 11.72 3.40
C VAL A 175 19.12 12.07 4.82
N ILE A 176 20.42 12.30 4.97
CA ILE A 176 21.09 13.02 6.07
C ILE A 176 22.05 13.98 5.37
N GLY A 177 21.57 15.20 5.09
CA GLY A 177 22.20 16.16 4.17
C GLY A 177 21.76 15.99 2.73
N GLU A 178 21.69 17.10 1.98
CA GLU A 178 21.19 17.15 0.60
C GLU A 178 22.31 17.39 -0.43
N HIS A 179 23.60 17.35 -0.03
CA HIS A 179 24.71 17.42 -0.97
C HIS A 179 24.67 16.28 -1.98
N THR A 180 25.07 16.58 -3.23
CA THR A 180 25.05 15.64 -4.35
C THR A 180 26.44 15.24 -4.84
N ASP A 181 27.48 15.79 -4.23
CA ASP A 181 28.91 15.59 -4.55
C ASP A 181 29.64 14.61 -3.62
N PHE A 182 28.87 13.80 -2.86
CA PHE A 182 29.37 12.81 -1.91
C PHE A 182 30.04 13.39 -0.65
N THR A 183 29.78 14.66 -0.32
CA THR A 183 30.33 15.30 0.89
C THR A 183 29.47 15.13 2.14
N ASN A 184 28.24 14.57 2.04
CA ASN A 184 27.47 14.21 3.22
C ASN A 184 28.18 13.10 4.01
N GLN A 185 28.57 13.40 5.23
CA GLN A 185 29.41 12.53 6.07
C GLN A 185 28.82 11.13 6.27
N LEU A 186 27.50 10.99 6.33
CA LEU A 186 26.81 9.76 6.66
C LEU A 186 26.24 9.01 5.46
N ASP A 187 26.48 9.47 4.22
CA ASP A 187 25.94 8.85 3.02
C ASP A 187 26.35 7.36 2.87
N GLY A 188 27.59 7.02 3.22
CA GLY A 188 28.08 5.64 3.17
C GLY A 188 27.25 4.70 4.05
N ASP A 189 27.02 5.09 5.30
CA ASP A 189 26.20 4.33 6.24
C ASP A 189 24.73 4.33 5.82
N LEU A 190 24.17 5.48 5.42
CA LEU A 190 22.79 5.58 4.98
C LEU A 190 22.50 4.72 3.75
N ASN A 191 23.43 4.66 2.80
CA ASN A 191 23.35 3.78 1.64
C ASN A 191 23.40 2.30 2.05
N ARG A 192 24.23 1.93 3.03
CA ARG A 192 24.31 0.55 3.57
C ARG A 192 22.99 0.13 4.21
N TYR A 193 22.35 0.99 5.02
CA TYR A 193 21.06 0.70 5.65
C TYR A 193 19.93 0.66 4.62
N SER A 194 19.97 1.55 3.64
CA SER A 194 19.03 1.48 2.50
C SER A 194 19.18 0.18 1.70
N GLN A 195 20.41 -0.32 1.52
CA GLN A 195 20.64 -1.61 0.86
C GLN A 195 20.07 -2.77 1.68
N THR A 196 20.18 -2.73 3.01
CA THR A 196 19.53 -3.73 3.89
C THR A 196 18.01 -3.72 3.70
N VAL A 197 17.38 -2.54 3.63
CA VAL A 197 15.94 -2.44 3.39
C VAL A 197 15.53 -3.00 2.03
N ARG A 198 16.30 -2.71 0.96
CA ARG A 198 16.08 -3.28 -0.39
C ARG A 198 16.18 -4.80 -0.39
N LYS A 199 17.24 -5.34 0.24
CA LYS A 199 17.44 -6.79 0.41
C LYS A 199 16.27 -7.44 1.12
N LEU A 200 15.84 -6.89 2.25
CA LEU A 200 14.70 -7.41 3.02
C LEU A 200 13.38 -7.33 2.25
N ALA A 201 13.18 -6.29 1.42
CA ALA A 201 12.00 -6.19 0.57
C ALA A 201 11.93 -7.33 -0.46
N GLU A 202 13.07 -7.67 -1.05
CA GLU A 202 13.18 -8.79 -2.00
C GLU A 202 13.00 -10.15 -1.30
N GLU A 203 13.76 -10.42 -0.24
CA GLU A 203 13.75 -11.70 0.48
C GLU A 203 12.40 -12.02 1.14
N GLU A 204 11.74 -11.00 1.70
CA GLU A 204 10.46 -11.15 2.36
C GLU A 204 9.27 -10.84 1.43
N HIS A 205 9.48 -10.63 0.13
CA HIS A 205 8.45 -10.32 -0.85
C HIS A 205 7.53 -9.16 -0.42
N CYS A 206 8.14 -8.07 0.05
CA CYS A 206 7.47 -6.84 0.42
C CYS A 206 7.58 -5.81 -0.70
N LYS A 207 6.60 -4.93 -0.81
CA LYS A 207 6.72 -3.75 -1.65
C LYS A 207 7.81 -2.82 -1.12
N LEU A 208 8.51 -2.14 -2.00
CA LEU A 208 9.59 -1.21 -1.69
C LEU A 208 9.31 0.17 -2.27
N ILE A 209 9.40 1.19 -1.43
CA ILE A 209 9.51 2.59 -1.84
C ILE A 209 10.93 3.07 -1.55
N ASP A 210 11.72 3.25 -2.59
CA ASP A 210 13.12 3.62 -2.48
C ASP A 210 13.29 5.14 -2.35
N LEU A 211 12.93 5.69 -1.17
CA LEU A 211 13.02 7.12 -0.89
C LEU A 211 14.46 7.64 -0.99
N ARG A 212 15.47 6.83 -0.62
CA ARG A 212 16.88 7.20 -0.78
C ARG A 212 17.20 7.56 -2.23
N ARG A 213 16.77 6.73 -3.17
CA ARG A 213 16.97 6.97 -4.61
C ARG A 213 16.14 8.16 -5.09
N ILE A 214 14.86 8.21 -4.72
CA ILE A 214 13.94 9.29 -5.13
C ILE A 214 14.48 10.66 -4.72
N PHE A 215 14.98 10.79 -3.47
CA PHE A 215 15.52 12.05 -2.95
C PHE A 215 16.85 12.42 -3.64
N LEU A 216 17.74 11.45 -3.82
CA LEU A 216 18.99 11.69 -4.54
C LEU A 216 18.73 12.12 -5.98
N ASP A 217 17.85 11.42 -6.71
CA ASP A 217 17.49 11.76 -8.09
C ASP A 217 16.82 13.15 -8.19
N TYR A 218 16.06 13.56 -7.17
CA TYR A 218 15.48 14.89 -7.10
C TYR A 218 16.54 15.95 -6.85
N ASN A 219 17.44 15.75 -5.88
CA ASN A 219 18.51 16.70 -5.54
C ASN A 219 19.51 16.87 -6.67
N LEU A 220 19.88 15.79 -7.38
CA LEU A 220 20.75 15.88 -8.58
C LEU A 220 20.19 16.83 -9.65
N ARG A 221 18.86 16.94 -9.76
CA ARG A 221 18.21 17.81 -10.75
C ARG A 221 17.90 19.21 -10.24
N ASN A 222 17.71 19.37 -8.91
CA ASN A 222 17.11 20.57 -8.33
C ASN A 222 18.01 21.25 -7.28
N ASN A 223 19.22 20.75 -7.04
CA ASN A 223 20.21 21.33 -6.13
C ASN A 223 21.53 21.70 -6.86
N PRO A 224 21.49 22.64 -7.83
CA PRO A 224 22.68 23.01 -8.60
C PRO A 224 23.76 23.68 -7.74
N ASP A 225 23.37 24.34 -6.65
CA ASP A 225 24.28 25.02 -5.72
C ASP A 225 24.84 24.09 -4.64
N ASN A 226 24.53 22.81 -4.72
CA ASN A 226 24.97 21.76 -3.77
C ASN A 226 24.73 22.14 -2.30
N LEU A 227 23.54 22.66 -2.00
CA LEU A 227 23.15 23.05 -0.65
C LEU A 227 22.97 21.81 0.23
N GLU A 228 23.35 21.92 1.50
CA GLU A 228 23.19 20.84 2.50
C GLU A 228 21.73 20.59 2.90
N LYS A 229 20.86 21.58 2.74
CA LYS A 229 19.45 21.56 3.16
C LYS A 229 18.63 22.61 2.40
N GLY A 230 17.30 22.52 2.53
CA GLY A 230 16.38 23.52 1.97
C GLY A 230 15.78 23.14 0.63
N ILE A 231 16.21 22.05 0.01
CA ILE A 231 15.62 21.55 -1.24
C ILE A 231 14.36 20.74 -0.93
N LEU A 232 14.48 19.63 -0.19
CA LEU A 232 13.39 18.76 0.27
C LEU A 232 13.27 18.71 1.80
N THR A 233 14.27 19.21 2.52
CA THR A 233 14.33 19.20 3.98
C THR A 233 14.51 20.60 4.56
N THR A 234 14.18 20.77 5.84
CA THR A 234 14.40 22.01 6.58
C THR A 234 15.81 22.09 7.17
N ASP A 235 16.34 20.96 7.60
CA ASP A 235 17.59 20.85 8.37
C ASP A 235 18.55 19.77 7.85
N GLY A 236 18.27 19.21 6.68
CA GLY A 236 18.99 18.09 6.06
C GLY A 236 18.40 16.72 6.36
N VAL A 237 17.34 16.63 7.19
CA VAL A 237 16.69 15.38 7.60
C VAL A 237 15.16 15.49 7.53
N HIS A 238 14.58 16.46 8.28
CA HIS A 238 13.14 16.63 8.38
C HIS A 238 12.58 17.33 7.15
N LEU A 239 11.46 16.82 6.64
CA LEU A 239 10.86 17.26 5.38
C LEU A 239 10.37 18.73 5.48
N ASN A 240 10.61 19.50 4.42
CA ASN A 240 9.91 20.75 4.17
C ASN A 240 8.63 20.49 3.35
N ASP A 241 7.90 21.52 2.94
CA ASP A 241 6.65 21.37 2.18
C ASP A 241 6.83 20.58 0.86
N LYS A 242 7.96 20.80 0.16
CA LYS A 242 8.27 20.06 -1.08
C LYS A 242 8.57 18.59 -0.80
N GLY A 243 9.34 18.31 0.26
CA GLY A 243 9.63 16.95 0.69
C GLY A 243 8.38 16.21 1.12
N ASN A 244 7.52 16.84 1.92
CA ASN A 244 6.23 16.27 2.32
C ASN A 244 5.34 15.97 1.10
N ARG A 245 5.26 16.88 0.12
CA ARG A 245 4.52 16.65 -1.12
C ARG A 245 5.09 15.48 -1.92
N LEU A 246 6.41 15.42 -2.10
CA LEU A 246 7.08 14.33 -2.82
C LEU A 246 6.79 12.96 -2.19
N VAL A 247 6.88 12.87 -0.86
CA VAL A 247 6.59 11.62 -0.13
C VAL A 247 5.10 11.27 -0.24
N ALA A 248 4.20 12.25 -0.07
CA ALA A 248 2.77 12.02 -0.19
C ALA A 248 2.38 11.49 -1.58
N ASP A 249 2.86 12.12 -2.64
CA ASP A 249 2.56 11.71 -4.02
C ASP A 249 3.14 10.32 -4.33
N THR A 250 4.34 10.03 -3.81
CA THR A 250 4.98 8.71 -3.95
C THR A 250 4.15 7.62 -3.25
N PHE A 251 3.72 7.86 -2.02
CA PHE A 251 2.94 6.89 -1.25
C PHE A 251 1.54 6.70 -1.82
N LEU A 252 0.89 7.77 -2.29
CA LEU A 252 -0.40 7.70 -2.97
C LEU A 252 -0.32 6.86 -4.25
N SER A 253 0.76 6.98 -5.03
CA SER A 253 0.95 6.18 -6.25
C SER A 253 1.07 4.69 -5.96
N GLU A 254 1.55 4.31 -4.76
CA GLU A 254 1.62 2.92 -4.33
C GLU A 254 0.27 2.37 -3.87
N ILE A 255 -0.55 3.22 -3.24
CA ILE A 255 -1.90 2.84 -2.78
C ILE A 255 -2.90 2.82 -3.95
N PHE A 256 -2.74 3.75 -4.89
CA PHE A 256 -3.61 3.94 -6.06
C PHE A 256 -2.82 3.82 -7.37
N PRO A 257 -2.35 2.63 -7.75
CA PRO A 257 -1.68 2.45 -9.03
C PRO A 257 -2.61 2.84 -10.17
N LYS A 258 -2.06 3.62 -11.12
CA LYS A 258 -2.79 4.09 -12.32
C LYS A 258 -3.06 2.96 -13.30
#